data_9c616bff85ff737df33a6c343d9cae7e
#
_entry.id   9c616bff85ff737df33a6c343d9cae7e
#
_cell.length_a   1.000
_cell.length_b   1.000
_cell.length_c   1.000
_cell.angle_alpha   90.00
_cell.angle_beta   90.00
_cell.angle_gamma   90.00
#
_symmetry.space_group_name_H-M   'P 1'
#
loop_
_entity.id
_entity.type
_entity.pdbx_description
1 polymer ?
#
loop_
_entity_poly.entity_id
_entity_poly.type
_entity_poly.pdbx_seq_one_letter_code
_entity_poly.pdbx_strand_id
1 'polypeptide(L)'
;MIPKIIHYCWVGNVPKPQSVLYCIESWKKFCPDYEIREWNESNYDFSKNSYMKQAYEAKKWGFVPDYARLDIIYKYGGIYLDTDVLLHHSLDKLLIYDCWLASDDVRYISTGLGFGAKKGHPLIKCMMD
;
A
#
# COMPACT_ATOMS: atom_id res chain seq x y z
N MET A 1 -8.12 16.33 2.07
CA MET A 1 -8.25 15.05 2.81
C MET A 1 -7.73 13.89 1.99
N ILE A 2 -7.26 12.87 2.65
CA ILE A 2 -6.85 11.63 2.00
C ILE A 2 -8.10 10.91 1.50
N PRO A 3 -8.14 10.44 0.23
CA PRO A 3 -9.29 9.69 -0.28
C PRO A 3 -9.53 8.38 0.48
N LYS A 4 -10.78 7.95 0.56
CA LYS A 4 -11.19 6.69 1.21
C LYS A 4 -10.93 5.51 0.28
N ILE A 5 -9.66 5.25 0.01
CA ILE A 5 -9.21 4.15 -0.83
C ILE A 5 -8.09 3.42 -0.10
N ILE A 6 -8.21 2.11 0.05
CA ILE A 6 -7.13 1.26 0.54
C ILE A 6 -6.56 0.51 -0.65
N HIS A 7 -5.26 0.66 -0.87
CA HIS A 7 -4.52 0.01 -1.94
C HIS A 7 -3.64 -1.09 -1.37
N TYR A 8 -3.50 -2.18 -2.10
CA TYR A 8 -2.52 -3.21 -1.79
C TYR A 8 -2.02 -3.85 -3.08
N CYS A 9 -0.86 -4.50 -3.01
CA CYS A 9 -0.30 -5.25 -4.13
C CYS A 9 -0.37 -6.75 -3.85
N TRP A 10 -0.71 -7.51 -4.88
CA TRP A 10 -0.62 -8.98 -4.83
C TRP A 10 -0.04 -9.47 -6.15
N VAL A 11 1.22 -9.92 -6.12
CA VAL A 11 1.99 -10.28 -7.32
C VAL A 11 2.41 -11.74 -7.27
N GLY A 12 2.76 -12.31 -8.44
CA GLY A 12 3.24 -13.68 -8.56
C GLY A 12 2.20 -14.69 -9.00
N ASN A 13 0.96 -14.28 -9.24
CA ASN A 13 -0.13 -15.14 -9.75
C ASN A 13 -0.40 -16.38 -8.89
N VAL A 14 -0.29 -16.24 -7.56
CA VAL A 14 -0.57 -17.32 -6.62
C VAL A 14 -1.85 -17.01 -5.83
N PRO A 15 -2.58 -18.04 -5.37
CA PRO A 15 -3.76 -17.81 -4.54
C PRO A 15 -3.40 -17.12 -3.22
N LYS A 16 -4.32 -16.29 -2.71
CA LYS A 16 -4.12 -15.62 -1.42
C LYS A 16 -4.32 -16.64 -0.29
N PRO A 17 -3.34 -16.76 0.63
CA PRO A 17 -3.53 -17.59 1.83
C PRO A 17 -4.66 -17.06 2.70
N GLN A 18 -5.17 -17.92 3.59
CA GLN A 18 -6.24 -17.55 4.51
C GLN A 18 -5.86 -16.37 5.40
N SER A 19 -4.59 -16.29 5.81
CA SER A 19 -4.09 -15.18 6.64
C SER A 19 -4.23 -13.83 5.93
N VAL A 20 -3.96 -13.77 4.62
CA VAL A 20 -4.11 -12.57 3.82
C VAL A 20 -5.58 -12.18 3.69
N LEU A 21 -6.44 -13.15 3.40
CA LEU A 21 -7.89 -12.92 3.29
C LEU A 21 -8.46 -12.40 4.61
N TYR A 22 -7.98 -12.92 5.73
CA TYR A 22 -8.39 -12.49 7.06
C TYR A 22 -8.04 -11.02 7.32
N CYS A 23 -6.83 -10.60 6.92
CA CYS A 23 -6.42 -9.20 7.03
C CYS A 23 -7.30 -8.29 6.17
N ILE A 24 -7.54 -8.66 4.91
CA ILE A 24 -8.40 -7.88 4.00
C ILE A 24 -9.83 -7.77 4.55
N GLU A 25 -10.36 -8.84 5.13
CA GLU A 25 -11.68 -8.79 5.75
C GLU A 25 -11.74 -7.80 6.92
N SER A 26 -10.63 -7.66 7.69
CA SER A 26 -10.58 -6.66 8.75
C SER A 26 -10.67 -5.24 8.19
N TRP A 27 -10.09 -4.99 7.01
CA TRP A 27 -10.20 -3.68 6.36
C TRP A 27 -11.64 -3.37 5.99
N LYS A 28 -12.36 -4.35 5.45
CA LYS A 28 -13.78 -4.20 5.11
C LYS A 28 -14.64 -3.97 6.35
N LYS A 29 -14.29 -4.63 7.45
CA LYS A 29 -15.03 -4.52 8.70
C LYS A 29 -14.91 -3.14 9.34
N PHE A 30 -13.69 -2.61 9.41
CA PHE A 30 -13.41 -1.34 10.10
C PHE A 30 -13.46 -0.12 9.18
N CYS A 31 -13.41 -0.32 7.86
CA CYS A 31 -13.50 0.72 6.85
C CYS A 31 -14.52 0.33 5.78
N PRO A 32 -15.81 0.14 6.15
CA PRO A 32 -16.79 -0.44 5.22
C PRO A 32 -17.13 0.46 4.03
N ASP A 33 -16.90 1.76 4.14
CA ASP A 33 -17.18 2.72 3.08
C ASP A 33 -15.96 3.08 2.23
N TYR A 34 -14.83 2.38 2.44
CA TYR A 34 -13.62 2.59 1.63
C TYR A 34 -13.67 1.67 0.42
N GLU A 35 -13.14 2.18 -0.71
CA GLU A 35 -12.81 1.33 -1.85
C GLU A 35 -11.53 0.57 -1.54
N ILE A 36 -11.48 -0.75 -1.83
CA ILE A 36 -10.27 -1.56 -1.68
C ILE A 36 -9.81 -1.95 -3.07
N ARG A 37 -8.60 -1.55 -3.46
CA ARG A 37 -8.03 -1.81 -4.78
C ARG A 37 -6.84 -2.74 -4.68
N GLU A 38 -6.91 -3.85 -5.41
CA GLU A 38 -5.79 -4.75 -5.60
C GLU A 38 -5.00 -4.33 -6.83
N TRP A 39 -3.67 -4.29 -6.70
CA TRP A 39 -2.76 -4.04 -7.81
C TRP A 39 -1.96 -5.30 -8.08
N ASN A 40 -2.02 -5.78 -9.30
CA ASN A 40 -1.39 -7.03 -9.72
C ASN A 40 -0.95 -6.91 -11.19
N GLU A 41 -0.49 -8.01 -11.77
CA GLU A 41 0.02 -8.02 -13.13
C GLU A 41 -0.99 -7.59 -14.19
N SER A 42 -2.28 -7.67 -13.89
CA SER A 42 -3.32 -7.31 -14.85
C SER A 42 -3.57 -5.80 -14.94
N ASN A 43 -3.16 -5.02 -13.94
CA ASN A 43 -3.49 -3.59 -13.89
C ASN A 43 -2.31 -2.69 -13.51
N TYR A 44 -1.11 -3.23 -13.37
CA TYR A 44 0.09 -2.45 -13.03
C TYR A 44 1.31 -3.03 -13.73
N ASP A 45 2.16 -2.14 -14.25
CA ASP A 45 3.41 -2.53 -14.93
C ASP A 45 4.56 -2.56 -13.91
N PHE A 46 4.91 -3.76 -13.46
CA PHE A 46 5.98 -3.96 -12.48
C PHE A 46 7.39 -3.88 -13.09
N SER A 47 7.52 -3.53 -14.36
CA SER A 47 8.80 -3.34 -15.02
C SER A 47 9.19 -1.87 -15.21
N LYS A 48 8.34 -0.92 -14.81
CA LYS A 48 8.59 0.49 -15.11
C LYS A 48 9.65 1.17 -14.24
N ASN A 49 10.12 0.50 -13.19
CA ASN A 49 11.22 0.96 -12.34
C ASN A 49 12.25 -0.15 -12.27
N SER A 50 13.54 0.18 -12.39
CA SER A 50 14.59 -0.84 -12.49
C SER A 50 14.71 -1.71 -11.25
N TYR A 51 14.56 -1.14 -10.05
CA TYR A 51 14.58 -1.90 -8.80
C TYR A 51 13.40 -2.90 -8.75
N MET A 52 12.22 -2.40 -9.04
CA MET A 52 10.99 -3.21 -9.03
C MET A 52 11.06 -4.33 -10.08
N LYS A 53 11.56 -4.00 -11.29
CA LYS A 53 11.73 -4.97 -12.37
C LYS A 53 12.68 -6.10 -11.97
N GLN A 54 13.82 -5.76 -11.36
CA GLN A 54 14.79 -6.76 -10.90
C GLN A 54 14.19 -7.66 -9.80
N ALA A 55 13.47 -7.08 -8.86
CA ALA A 55 12.80 -7.85 -7.81
C ALA A 55 11.76 -8.80 -8.38
N TYR A 56 10.99 -8.35 -9.36
CA TYR A 56 9.97 -9.16 -10.03
C TYR A 56 10.62 -10.34 -10.79
N GLU A 57 11.66 -10.08 -11.57
CA GLU A 57 12.36 -11.11 -12.35
C GLU A 57 13.03 -12.14 -11.44
N ALA A 58 13.50 -11.73 -10.27
CA ALA A 58 14.11 -12.62 -9.27
C ALA A 58 13.06 -13.32 -8.41
N LYS A 59 11.76 -13.09 -8.65
CA LYS A 59 10.63 -13.65 -7.88
C LYS A 59 10.67 -13.28 -6.39
N LYS A 60 11.22 -12.11 -6.09
CA LYS A 60 11.27 -11.58 -4.71
C LYS A 60 10.03 -10.72 -4.48
N TRP A 61 8.89 -11.38 -4.33
CA TRP A 61 7.57 -10.73 -4.31
C TRP A 61 7.41 -9.72 -3.16
N GLY A 62 8.11 -9.92 -2.05
CA GLY A 62 8.06 -9.00 -0.91
C GLY A 62 8.73 -7.66 -1.18
N PHE A 63 9.67 -7.59 -2.13
CA PHE A 63 10.38 -6.36 -2.47
C PHE A 63 9.75 -5.61 -3.65
N VAL A 64 8.91 -6.26 -4.45
CA VAL A 64 8.28 -5.65 -5.61
C VAL A 64 7.44 -4.42 -5.22
N PRO A 65 6.61 -4.46 -4.16
CA PRO A 65 5.79 -3.31 -3.80
C PRO A 65 6.55 -2.12 -3.20
N ASP A 66 7.84 -2.23 -2.89
CA ASP A 66 8.58 -1.14 -2.26
C ASP A 66 8.52 0.17 -3.04
N TYR A 67 8.58 0.09 -4.37
CA TYR A 67 8.39 1.27 -5.24
C TYR A 67 6.91 1.43 -5.64
N ALA A 68 6.24 0.35 -5.98
CA ALA A 68 4.87 0.39 -6.50
C ALA A 68 3.91 1.10 -5.54
N ARG A 69 4.06 0.85 -4.23
CA ARG A 69 3.20 1.48 -3.22
C ARG A 69 3.31 3.00 -3.24
N LEU A 70 4.50 3.52 -3.41
CA LEU A 70 4.74 4.97 -3.46
C LEU A 70 4.15 5.57 -4.74
N ASP A 71 4.40 4.93 -5.87
CA ASP A 71 3.87 5.35 -7.17
C ASP A 71 2.34 5.40 -7.17
N ILE A 72 1.71 4.37 -6.65
CA ILE A 72 0.25 4.26 -6.58
C ILE A 72 -0.34 5.39 -5.71
N ILE A 73 0.22 5.59 -4.52
CA ILE A 73 -0.28 6.64 -3.62
C ILE A 73 -0.01 8.03 -4.20
N TYR A 74 1.13 8.24 -4.83
CA TYR A 74 1.41 9.52 -5.49
C TYR A 74 0.39 9.83 -6.58
N LYS A 75 0.04 8.82 -7.36
CA LYS A 75 -0.82 8.97 -8.52
C LYS A 75 -2.30 9.09 -8.16
N TYR A 76 -2.78 8.34 -7.18
CA TYR A 76 -4.20 8.25 -6.86
C TYR A 76 -4.58 8.83 -5.51
N GLY A 77 -3.65 8.90 -4.58
CA GLY A 77 -3.96 9.19 -3.19
C GLY A 77 -4.62 8.01 -2.51
N GLY A 78 -4.77 8.09 -1.20
CA GLY A 78 -5.37 7.03 -0.39
C GLY A 78 -4.41 6.46 0.63
N ILE A 79 -4.68 5.24 1.07
CA ILE A 79 -3.91 4.54 2.08
C ILE A 79 -3.38 3.25 1.48
N TYR A 80 -2.11 2.96 1.71
CA TYR A 80 -1.50 1.69 1.34
C TYR A 80 -1.32 0.82 2.57
N LEU A 81 -1.74 -0.44 2.47
CA LEU A 81 -1.53 -1.45 3.51
C LEU A 81 -0.90 -2.69 2.88
N ASP A 82 0.10 -3.27 3.54
CA ASP A 82 0.58 -4.61 3.19
C ASP A 82 -0.46 -5.66 3.59
N THR A 83 -0.41 -6.81 2.94
CA THR A 83 -1.41 -7.87 3.12
C THR A 83 -1.31 -8.59 4.46
N ASP A 84 -0.33 -8.26 5.28
CA ASP A 84 -0.19 -8.78 6.65
C ASP A 84 -0.66 -7.80 7.73
N VAL A 85 -1.27 -6.69 7.32
CA VAL A 85 -1.79 -5.68 8.26
C VAL A 85 -3.21 -6.03 8.66
N LEU A 86 -3.41 -6.27 9.95
CA LEU A 86 -4.74 -6.50 10.53
C LEU A 86 -5.22 -5.21 11.20
N LEU A 87 -6.40 -4.73 10.79
CA LEU A 87 -6.98 -3.54 11.41
C LEU A 87 -7.80 -3.91 12.66
N HIS A 88 -7.72 -3.07 13.67
CA HIS A 88 -8.54 -3.16 14.89
C HIS A 88 -9.45 -1.95 15.06
N HIS A 89 -9.27 -0.91 14.26
CA HIS A 89 -10.04 0.33 14.30
C HIS A 89 -10.18 0.91 12.90
N SER A 90 -11.15 1.80 12.72
CA SER A 90 -11.27 2.59 11.48
C SER A 90 -10.05 3.49 11.28
N LEU A 91 -9.74 3.76 10.02
CA LEU A 91 -8.68 4.69 9.64
C LEU A 91 -9.20 6.13 9.44
N ASP A 92 -10.46 6.40 9.74
CA ASP A 92 -11.10 7.70 9.45
C ASP A 92 -10.36 8.87 10.08
N LYS A 93 -9.81 8.70 11.29
CA LYS A 93 -9.08 9.77 11.98
C LYS A 93 -7.80 10.20 11.27
N LEU A 94 -7.27 9.35 10.40
CA LEU A 94 -6.04 9.63 9.65
C LEU A 94 -6.30 10.37 8.34
N LEU A 95 -7.55 10.44 7.89
CA LEU A 95 -7.91 11.05 6.61
C LEU A 95 -7.79 12.57 6.63
N ILE A 96 -7.80 13.19 7.81
CA ILE A 96 -7.72 14.65 7.95
C ILE A 96 -6.32 15.20 7.62
N TYR A 97 -5.31 14.36 7.64
CA TYR A 97 -3.94 14.76 7.33
C TYR A 97 -3.71 14.78 5.82
N ASP A 98 -2.73 15.55 5.38
CA ASP A 98 -2.29 15.52 3.98
C ASP A 98 -1.41 14.30 3.70
N CYS A 99 -0.68 13.84 4.73
CA CYS A 99 0.19 12.68 4.65
C CYS A 99 0.46 12.14 6.05
N TRP A 100 0.53 10.82 6.19
CA TRP A 100 0.99 10.19 7.43
C TRP A 100 1.79 8.93 7.09
N LEU A 101 2.71 8.59 7.98
CA LEU A 101 3.60 7.45 7.82
C LEU A 101 3.60 6.68 9.14
N ALA A 102 3.52 5.34 9.04
CA ALA A 102 3.63 4.49 10.21
C ALA A 102 5.09 4.19 10.52
N SER A 103 5.37 3.90 11.77
CA SER A 103 6.71 3.55 12.24
C SER A 103 6.61 2.33 13.15
N ASP A 104 7.52 1.37 12.97
CA ASP A 104 7.64 0.20 13.84
C ASP A 104 8.58 0.48 15.03
N ASP A 105 9.32 1.59 14.97
CA ASP A 105 10.26 2.06 15.98
C ASP A 105 10.32 3.57 15.90
N VAL A 106 10.71 4.23 16.99
CA VAL A 106 10.82 5.70 17.03
C VAL A 106 11.84 6.25 16.03
N ARG A 107 12.73 5.40 15.50
CA ARG A 107 13.82 5.80 14.60
C ARG A 107 13.57 5.44 13.14
N TYR A 108 12.59 4.59 12.83
CA TYR A 108 12.41 4.06 11.48
C TYR A 108 10.97 4.21 11.01
N ILE A 109 10.81 4.69 9.78
CA ILE A 109 9.53 4.74 9.08
C ILE A 109 9.39 3.44 8.29
N SER A 110 8.25 2.76 8.45
CA SER A 110 7.96 1.52 7.73
C SER A 110 6.72 1.70 6.87
N THR A 111 6.90 1.83 5.56
CA THR A 111 5.78 1.96 4.63
C THR A 111 4.96 0.67 4.52
N GLY A 112 5.54 -0.48 4.93
CA GLY A 112 4.83 -1.76 4.97
C GLY A 112 3.75 -1.81 6.04
N LEU A 113 3.91 -1.08 7.15
CA LEU A 113 2.90 -1.00 8.21
C LEU A 113 1.69 -0.17 7.80
N GLY A 114 1.83 0.65 6.77
CA GLY A 114 0.78 1.51 6.30
C GLY A 114 1.26 2.96 6.18
N PHE A 115 0.74 3.64 5.21
CA PHE A 115 0.92 5.07 5.06
C PHE A 115 -0.22 5.62 4.19
N GLY A 116 -0.43 6.91 4.26
CA GLY A 116 -1.47 7.54 3.46
C GLY A 116 -1.08 8.95 3.07
N ALA A 117 -1.58 9.40 1.94
CA ALA A 117 -1.36 10.75 1.47
C ALA A 117 -2.43 11.15 0.46
N LYS A 118 -2.63 12.45 0.33
CA LYS A 118 -3.42 12.97 -0.79
C LYS A 118 -2.62 12.82 -2.08
N LYS A 119 -3.32 12.77 -3.19
CA LYS A 119 -2.74 12.64 -4.53
C LYS A 119 -1.67 13.72 -4.75
N GLY A 120 -0.51 13.31 -5.27
CA GLY A 120 0.55 14.23 -5.65
C GLY A 120 1.33 14.86 -4.51
N HIS A 121 1.29 14.26 -3.31
CA HIS A 121 1.99 14.85 -2.16
C HIS A 121 3.50 14.85 -2.39
N PRO A 122 4.18 16.00 -2.17
CA PRO A 122 5.62 16.11 -2.49
C PRO A 122 6.53 15.19 -1.68
N LEU A 123 6.16 14.84 -0.44
CA LEU A 123 6.95 13.91 0.36
C LEU A 123 6.99 12.52 -0.30
N ILE A 124 5.87 12.06 -0.83
CA ILE A 124 5.79 10.76 -1.52
C ILE A 124 6.69 10.79 -2.75
N LYS A 125 6.64 11.87 -3.54
CA LYS A 125 7.52 12.03 -4.69
C LYS A 125 9.00 11.98 -4.30
N CYS A 126 9.35 12.60 -3.20
CA CYS A 126 10.72 12.59 -2.68
C CYS A 126 11.16 11.18 -2.31
N MET A 127 10.27 10.38 -1.72
CA MET A 127 10.57 8.99 -1.35
C MET A 127 10.72 8.06 -2.56
N MET A 128 10.11 8.41 -3.71
CA MET A 128 10.25 7.65 -4.96
C MET A 128 11.62 7.85 -5.61
N ASP A 129 12.23 8.99 -5.41
CA ASP A 129 13.52 9.34 -5.96
C ASP A 129 14.64 8.83 -5.05
#